data_582336ec91043fd9a8ce98b873c7f308
#
_entry.id   582336ec91043fd9a8ce98b873c7f308
#
_cell.length_a   1.000
_cell.length_b   1.000
_cell.length_c   1.000
_cell.angle_alpha   90.00
_cell.angle_beta   90.00
_cell.angle_gamma   90.00
#
_symmetry.space_group_name_H-M   'P 1'
#
loop_
_entity.id
_entity.type
_entity.pdbx_description
1 polymer ?
#
loop_
_entity_poly.entity_id
_entity_poly.type
_entity_poly.pdbx_seq_one_letter_code
_entity_poly.pdbx_strand_id
1 'polypeptide(L)'
;QKEVAQRLPEKSQDETEAQPSASRINSKLEIPVMLTKREEIKLQRTGYTVSYNNFYKTPNWVAWELTRQETKGSEERKNRFVPDPDLPEPRVEHADYTRSGYDRGHMAPAADMKWSKKAMEESFYMSNICPQNQKLNRDDWGDLEELCRSWARKYGTVHIACGPIYDKKQPKRIGEHRVAVPDRFFKVVLIYNRKSPIAMGFLFDNKAHHQAPVSYTHLRAHE
;
A
#
# COMPACT_ATOMS: atom_id res chain seq x y z
N GLN A 1 -56.53 55.39 -31.46
CA GLN A 1 -56.06 54.04 -31.57
C GLN A 1 -54.57 53.99 -31.11
N LYS A 2 -54.29 53.53 -29.89
CA LYS A 2 -52.96 53.48 -29.33
C LYS A 2 -52.60 52.02 -29.18
N GLU A 3 -51.60 51.61 -29.89
CA GLU A 3 -51.01 50.30 -29.89
C GLU A 3 -50.14 50.15 -28.62
N VAL A 4 -50.49 49.18 -27.81
CA VAL A 4 -49.77 48.86 -26.56
C VAL A 4 -48.74 47.75 -26.90
N ALA A 5 -47.48 48.09 -27.00
CA ALA A 5 -46.38 47.16 -27.15
C ALA A 5 -46.12 46.44 -25.82
N GLN A 6 -46.39 45.13 -25.75
CA GLN A 6 -46.03 44.28 -24.65
C GLN A 6 -44.52 44.03 -24.69
N ARG A 7 -43.79 44.47 -23.65
CA ARG A 7 -42.42 44.11 -23.39
C ARG A 7 -42.40 42.67 -22.81
N LEU A 8 -41.70 41.80 -23.51
CA LEU A 8 -41.30 40.50 -22.96
C LEU A 8 -40.19 40.72 -21.95
N PRO A 9 -40.15 39.94 -20.85
CA PRO A 9 -39.06 40.01 -19.87
C PRO A 9 -37.77 39.42 -20.45
N GLU A 10 -36.69 40.17 -20.33
CA GLU A 10 -35.34 39.74 -20.63
C GLU A 10 -34.96 38.59 -19.68
N LYS A 11 -34.53 37.47 -20.27
CA LYS A 11 -33.88 36.38 -19.51
C LYS A 11 -32.54 36.89 -18.99
N SER A 12 -32.41 36.99 -17.67
CA SER A 12 -31.13 37.14 -17.02
C SER A 12 -30.29 35.89 -17.27
N GLN A 13 -29.23 36.04 -18.05
CA GLN A 13 -28.12 35.09 -18.11
C GLN A 13 -27.31 35.28 -16.86
N ASP A 14 -27.49 34.39 -15.88
CA ASP A 14 -26.55 34.16 -14.82
C ASP A 14 -26.73 32.71 -14.30
N GLU A 15 -26.55 31.75 -15.20
CA GLU A 15 -26.17 30.41 -14.84
C GLU A 15 -24.67 30.33 -14.98
N THR A 16 -23.98 30.78 -13.92
CA THR A 16 -22.59 30.42 -13.68
C THR A 16 -22.58 28.93 -13.40
N GLU A 17 -22.31 28.13 -14.43
CA GLU A 17 -21.95 26.73 -14.24
C GLU A 17 -20.78 26.68 -13.26
N ALA A 18 -21.07 26.28 -12.04
CA ALA A 18 -20.07 25.95 -11.06
C ALA A 18 -19.24 24.78 -11.62
N GLN A 19 -18.10 25.12 -12.20
CA GLN A 19 -17.08 24.13 -12.52
C GLN A 19 -16.80 23.35 -11.22
N PRO A 20 -16.88 22.01 -11.22
CA PRO A 20 -16.53 21.24 -10.05
C PRO A 20 -15.09 21.59 -9.68
N SER A 21 -14.93 22.20 -8.51
CA SER A 21 -13.64 22.60 -7.99
C SER A 21 -12.70 21.41 -8.00
N ALA A 22 -11.58 21.53 -8.71
CA ALA A 22 -10.51 20.53 -8.83
C ALA A 22 -9.81 20.18 -7.50
N SER A 23 -10.43 20.46 -6.35
CA SER A 23 -9.83 20.40 -5.01
C SER A 23 -10.29 19.23 -4.14
N ARG A 24 -10.88 18.18 -4.72
CA ARG A 24 -11.25 16.96 -3.97
C ARG A 24 -10.94 15.67 -4.72
N ILE A 25 -9.78 15.58 -5.33
CA ILE A 25 -9.17 14.26 -5.49
C ILE A 25 -8.65 13.93 -4.10
N ASN A 26 -9.36 13.06 -3.41
CA ASN A 26 -8.98 12.60 -2.08
C ASN A 26 -7.57 12.01 -2.21
N SER A 27 -6.58 12.60 -1.56
CA SER A 27 -5.15 12.42 -1.77
C SER A 27 -4.59 11.09 -1.26
N LYS A 28 -5.40 10.03 -1.21
CA LYS A 28 -5.01 8.70 -0.71
C LYS A 28 -5.31 7.62 -1.74
N LEU A 29 -4.74 7.80 -2.94
CA LEU A 29 -4.91 6.86 -4.06
C LEU A 29 -4.28 5.49 -3.79
N GLU A 30 -3.41 5.38 -2.79
CA GLU A 30 -2.80 4.14 -2.36
C GLU A 30 -3.74 3.24 -1.55
N ILE A 31 -4.77 3.79 -0.91
CA ILE A 31 -5.64 3.04 0.01
C ILE A 31 -6.60 2.14 -0.75
N PRO A 32 -6.51 0.80 -0.58
CA PRO A 32 -7.41 -0.13 -1.25
C PRO A 32 -8.86 0.02 -0.77
N VAL A 33 -9.80 -0.09 -1.70
CA VAL A 33 -11.21 -0.26 -1.39
C VAL A 33 -11.47 -1.72 -1.06
N MET A 34 -12.02 -1.99 0.13
CA MET A 34 -12.34 -3.35 0.56
C MET A 34 -13.67 -3.81 -0.05
N LEU A 35 -13.64 -4.81 -0.90
CA LEU A 35 -14.83 -5.38 -1.53
C LEU A 35 -15.56 -6.39 -0.63
N THR A 36 -14.89 -6.91 0.40
CA THR A 36 -15.46 -7.88 1.34
C THR A 36 -15.11 -7.48 2.77
N LYS A 37 -16.04 -7.67 3.70
CA LYS A 37 -15.80 -7.43 5.12
C LYS A 37 -14.74 -8.41 5.64
N ARG A 38 -13.70 -7.88 6.28
CA ARG A 38 -12.62 -8.65 6.92
C ARG A 38 -12.38 -8.11 8.32
N GLU A 39 -11.78 -8.92 9.19
CA GLU A 39 -11.22 -8.43 10.43
C GLU A 39 -10.10 -7.43 10.14
N GLU A 40 -10.20 -6.24 10.69
CA GLU A 40 -9.31 -5.13 10.40
C GLU A 40 -9.09 -4.26 11.63
N ILE A 41 -7.81 -4.01 11.95
CA ILE A 41 -7.39 -2.89 12.81
C ILE A 41 -6.59 -1.96 11.90
N LYS A 42 -7.15 -0.80 11.59
CA LYS A 42 -6.53 0.16 10.67
C LYS A 42 -5.68 1.16 11.43
N LEU A 43 -4.40 1.19 11.14
CA LEU A 43 -3.43 2.07 11.77
C LEU A 43 -2.76 2.98 10.72
N GLN A 44 -2.73 4.26 11.02
CA GLN A 44 -2.02 5.26 10.22
C GLN A 44 -0.63 5.44 10.83
N ARG A 45 0.43 5.23 10.02
CA ARG A 45 1.81 5.49 10.38
C ARG A 45 2.34 6.73 9.63
N THR A 46 3.51 7.18 9.99
CA THR A 46 4.12 8.36 9.36
C THR A 46 4.33 8.15 7.87
N GLY A 47 4.79 6.98 7.45
CA GLY A 47 5.11 6.67 6.05
C GLY A 47 4.14 5.71 5.36
N TYR A 48 3.19 5.11 6.07
CA TYR A 48 2.27 4.13 5.49
C TYR A 48 0.98 3.98 6.30
N THR A 49 -0.01 3.35 5.71
CA THR A 49 -1.22 2.87 6.39
C THR A 49 -1.22 1.35 6.37
N VAL A 50 -1.56 0.72 7.49
CA VAL A 50 -1.72 -0.72 7.60
C VAL A 50 -3.14 -1.10 7.99
N SER A 51 -3.71 -2.09 7.31
CA SER A 51 -4.90 -2.83 7.74
C SER A 51 -4.42 -4.14 8.36
N TYR A 52 -4.41 -4.23 9.66
CA TYR A 52 -3.89 -5.39 10.38
C TYR A 52 -5.00 -6.40 10.67
N ASN A 53 -4.68 -7.69 10.53
CA ASN A 53 -5.57 -8.81 10.84
C ASN A 53 -5.06 -9.55 12.08
N ASN A 54 -5.80 -9.40 13.17
CA ASN A 54 -5.37 -10.00 14.45
C ASN A 54 -5.52 -11.53 14.47
N PHE A 55 -6.39 -12.11 13.65
CA PHE A 55 -6.52 -13.57 13.51
C PHE A 55 -5.30 -14.20 12.81
N TYR A 56 -4.83 -13.56 11.71
CA TYR A 56 -3.64 -14.02 11.00
C TYR A 56 -2.34 -13.52 11.63
N LYS A 57 -2.40 -12.48 12.48
CA LYS A 57 -1.23 -11.83 13.07
C LYS A 57 -0.30 -11.21 12.00
N THR A 58 -0.88 -10.75 10.90
CA THR A 58 -0.22 -10.12 9.75
C THR A 58 -1.11 -9.03 9.18
N PRO A 59 -0.61 -8.10 8.34
CA PRO A 59 -1.48 -7.15 7.67
C PRO A 59 -2.41 -7.85 6.66
N ASN A 60 -3.61 -7.32 6.44
CA ASN A 60 -4.40 -7.59 5.23
C ASN A 60 -3.73 -6.91 4.02
N TRP A 61 -3.31 -5.66 4.23
CA TRP A 61 -2.55 -4.86 3.30
C TRP A 61 -1.79 -3.75 4.04
N VAL A 62 -0.74 -3.27 3.37
CA VAL A 62 0.00 -2.06 3.74
C VAL A 62 0.06 -1.19 2.50
N ALA A 63 -0.18 0.11 2.66
CA ALA A 63 -0.26 1.03 1.54
C ALA A 63 0.45 2.35 1.85
N TRP A 64 1.15 2.89 0.84
CA TRP A 64 1.88 4.16 0.95
C TRP A 64 2.00 4.87 -0.39
N GLU A 65 2.14 6.17 -0.32
CA GLU A 65 2.63 6.99 -1.41
C GLU A 65 4.16 7.05 -1.32
N LEU A 66 4.84 6.98 -2.44
CA LEU A 66 6.29 7.19 -2.54
C LEU A 66 6.58 8.27 -3.57
N THR A 67 7.10 9.40 -3.10
CA THR A 67 7.45 10.53 -3.95
C THR A 67 8.94 10.49 -4.35
N ARG A 68 9.26 11.17 -5.46
CA ARG A 68 10.66 11.38 -5.88
C ARG A 68 11.51 11.99 -4.75
N GLN A 69 10.93 12.89 -3.97
CA GLN A 69 11.67 13.55 -2.88
C GLN A 69 11.98 12.56 -1.76
N GLU A 70 11.06 11.70 -1.40
CA GLU A 70 11.26 10.67 -0.36
C GLU A 70 12.32 9.65 -0.75
N THR A 71 12.49 9.35 -2.05
CA THR A 71 13.57 8.45 -2.51
C THR A 71 14.99 9.00 -2.29
N LYS A 72 15.13 10.28 -1.92
CA LYS A 72 16.41 10.93 -1.61
C LYS A 72 16.76 10.90 -0.12
N GLY A 73 15.91 10.33 0.70
CA GLY A 73 16.15 10.22 2.14
C GLY A 73 17.44 9.47 2.47
N SER A 74 18.07 9.83 3.59
CA SER A 74 19.38 9.33 4.01
C SER A 74 19.39 8.69 5.39
N GLU A 75 18.22 8.56 6.04
CA GLU A 75 18.15 7.90 7.36
C GLU A 75 18.71 6.48 7.28
N GLU A 76 19.53 6.12 8.26
CA GLU A 76 20.13 4.80 8.35
C GLU A 76 19.09 3.76 8.76
N ARG A 77 19.23 2.55 8.19
CA ARG A 77 18.39 1.41 8.52
C ARG A 77 18.59 0.98 9.98
N LYS A 78 17.53 0.93 10.77
CA LYS A 78 17.61 0.62 12.22
C LYS A 78 17.71 -0.87 12.54
N ASN A 79 17.23 -1.78 11.69
CA ASN A 79 17.19 -3.25 11.89
C ASN A 79 16.61 -3.71 13.26
N ARG A 80 15.77 -2.90 13.88
CA ARG A 80 15.17 -3.18 15.18
C ARG A 80 13.69 -3.47 15.02
N PHE A 81 13.34 -4.73 14.87
CA PHE A 81 11.96 -5.19 14.87
C PHE A 81 11.37 -5.16 16.27
N VAL A 82 10.21 -4.53 16.42
CA VAL A 82 9.51 -4.38 17.69
C VAL A 82 8.01 -4.64 17.54
N PRO A 83 7.32 -5.13 18.59
CA PRO A 83 5.86 -5.19 18.59
C PRO A 83 5.25 -3.83 18.28
N ASP A 84 4.15 -3.82 17.55
CA ASP A 84 3.43 -2.57 17.29
C ASP A 84 2.67 -2.15 18.55
N PRO A 85 2.96 -0.96 19.13
CA PRO A 85 2.41 -0.55 20.42
C PRO A 85 0.90 -0.32 20.41
N ASP A 86 0.31 -0.07 19.23
CA ASP A 86 -1.12 0.25 19.09
C ASP A 86 -1.98 -0.99 18.80
N LEU A 87 -1.37 -2.19 18.78
CA LEU A 87 -2.09 -3.45 18.64
C LEU A 87 -2.43 -4.05 20.01
N PRO A 88 -3.56 -4.79 20.11
CA PRO A 88 -3.91 -5.50 21.34
C PRO A 88 -2.93 -6.66 21.62
N GLU A 89 -2.75 -6.95 22.89
CA GLU A 89 -2.02 -8.15 23.33
C GLU A 89 -2.84 -9.45 23.05
N PRO A 90 -2.20 -10.58 22.81
CA PRO A 90 -0.74 -10.74 22.64
C PRO A 90 -0.28 -10.26 21.27
N ARG A 91 0.83 -9.52 21.24
CA ARG A 91 1.43 -8.95 20.03
C ARG A 91 2.49 -9.86 19.45
N VAL A 92 2.67 -9.76 18.14
CA VAL A 92 3.77 -10.43 17.44
C VAL A 92 5.11 -9.82 17.85
N GLU A 93 6.07 -10.68 18.12
CA GLU A 93 7.43 -10.31 18.52
C GLU A 93 8.46 -10.76 17.50
N HIS A 94 9.64 -10.16 17.57
CA HIS A 94 10.81 -10.59 16.80
C HIS A 94 11.13 -12.08 16.99
N ALA A 95 10.95 -12.59 18.20
CA ALA A 95 11.22 -13.98 18.59
C ALA A 95 10.37 -15.00 17.81
N ASP A 96 9.14 -14.65 17.40
CA ASP A 96 8.25 -15.52 16.63
C ASP A 96 8.85 -16.01 15.31
N TYR A 97 9.76 -15.21 14.74
CA TYR A 97 10.43 -15.52 13.48
C TYR A 97 11.76 -16.25 13.66
N THR A 98 12.27 -16.33 14.88
CA THR A 98 13.57 -16.94 15.17
C THR A 98 13.50 -18.44 14.86
N ARG A 99 14.44 -18.92 14.03
CA ARG A 99 14.50 -20.33 13.57
C ARG A 99 13.23 -20.84 12.89
N SER A 100 12.36 -19.94 12.42
CA SER A 100 11.13 -20.31 11.73
C SER A 100 11.33 -20.82 10.30
N GLY A 101 12.47 -20.52 9.69
CA GLY A 101 12.76 -20.77 8.28
C GLY A 101 12.28 -19.64 7.35
N TYR A 102 11.71 -18.57 7.91
CA TYR A 102 11.23 -17.40 7.15
C TYR A 102 11.98 -16.14 7.54
N ASP A 103 12.15 -15.23 6.58
CA ASP A 103 12.59 -13.87 6.84
C ASP A 103 11.44 -13.03 7.42
N ARG A 104 11.79 -11.94 8.08
CA ARG A 104 10.87 -10.86 8.47
C ARG A 104 10.68 -9.96 7.26
N GLY A 105 9.76 -10.36 6.37
CA GLY A 105 9.50 -9.64 5.14
C GLY A 105 8.72 -8.35 5.39
N HIS A 106 9.31 -7.22 5.02
CA HIS A 106 8.62 -5.93 5.05
C HIS A 106 7.55 -5.86 3.96
N MET A 107 6.39 -5.28 4.30
CA MET A 107 5.41 -4.89 3.30
C MET A 107 5.75 -3.48 2.78
N ALA A 108 5.75 -2.45 3.62
CA ALA A 108 6.36 -1.16 3.29
C ALA A 108 7.86 -1.23 3.64
N PRO A 109 8.76 -1.14 2.63
CA PRO A 109 10.19 -1.39 2.86
C PRO A 109 10.86 -0.23 3.60
N ALA A 110 11.82 -0.54 4.47
CA ALA A 110 12.62 0.45 5.18
C ALA A 110 13.34 1.42 4.21
N ALA A 111 13.70 0.96 3.00
CA ALA A 111 14.34 1.79 2.00
C ALA A 111 13.46 2.93 1.48
N ASP A 112 12.12 2.77 1.52
CA ASP A 112 11.17 3.81 1.15
C ASP A 112 10.90 4.80 2.28
N MET A 113 11.38 4.53 3.50
CA MET A 113 11.17 5.33 4.72
C MET A 113 12.38 6.15 5.14
N LYS A 114 13.42 6.23 4.31
CA LYS A 114 14.68 6.92 4.62
C LYS A 114 14.56 8.45 4.71
N TRP A 115 13.42 9.01 4.41
CA TRP A 115 13.15 10.44 4.46
C TRP A 115 12.76 10.95 5.86
N SER A 116 12.44 10.05 6.80
CA SER A 116 12.03 10.39 8.16
C SER A 116 12.51 9.33 9.14
N LYS A 117 13.17 9.77 10.23
CA LYS A 117 13.57 8.90 11.33
C LYS A 117 12.39 8.11 11.90
N LYS A 118 11.25 8.78 12.11
CA LYS A 118 10.03 8.14 12.63
C LYS A 118 9.45 7.14 11.64
N ALA A 119 9.36 7.47 10.35
CA ALA A 119 8.90 6.53 9.33
C ALA A 119 9.81 5.30 9.25
N MET A 120 11.14 5.50 9.34
CA MET A 120 12.12 4.41 9.40
C MET A 120 11.89 3.50 10.61
N GLU A 121 11.72 4.06 11.81
CA GLU A 121 11.47 3.29 13.03
C GLU A 121 10.16 2.50 12.95
N GLU A 122 9.08 3.15 12.51
CA GLU A 122 7.75 2.54 12.35
C GLU A 122 7.75 1.42 11.29
N SER A 123 8.62 1.47 10.26
CA SER A 123 8.70 0.41 9.25
C SER A 123 9.12 -0.95 9.84
N PHE A 124 9.73 -0.96 11.03
CA PHE A 124 10.12 -2.15 11.77
C PHE A 124 9.07 -2.63 12.79
N TYR A 125 7.91 -2.03 12.85
CA TYR A 125 6.78 -2.58 13.61
C TYR A 125 6.33 -3.92 13.02
N MET A 126 6.11 -4.91 13.90
CA MET A 126 5.71 -6.26 13.47
C MET A 126 4.38 -6.28 12.73
N SER A 127 3.56 -5.24 12.83
CA SER A 127 2.34 -5.06 12.02
C SER A 127 2.61 -4.88 10.52
N ASN A 128 3.81 -4.45 10.15
CA ASN A 128 4.27 -4.28 8.76
C ASN A 128 5.00 -5.52 8.20
N ILE A 129 5.08 -6.62 8.97
CA ILE A 129 5.97 -7.75 8.68
C ILE A 129 5.16 -9.03 8.44
N CYS A 130 5.58 -9.80 7.43
CA CYS A 130 5.04 -11.11 7.14
C CYS A 130 6.14 -12.19 7.11
N PRO A 131 5.83 -13.45 7.47
CA PRO A 131 6.72 -14.57 7.20
C PRO A 131 6.93 -14.75 5.70
N GLN A 132 8.11 -14.43 5.20
CA GLN A 132 8.43 -14.43 3.77
C GLN A 132 9.59 -15.39 3.49
N ASN A 133 9.49 -16.13 2.38
CA ASN A 133 10.59 -16.98 1.94
C ASN A 133 11.84 -16.12 1.71
N GLN A 134 13.00 -16.61 2.14
CA GLN A 134 14.25 -15.85 2.12
C GLN A 134 14.66 -15.43 0.71
N LYS A 135 14.55 -16.32 -0.27
CA LYS A 135 14.89 -15.97 -1.67
C LYS A 135 13.91 -14.97 -2.26
N LEU A 136 12.60 -15.20 -2.08
CA LEU A 136 11.60 -14.23 -2.52
C LEU A 136 11.89 -12.84 -1.92
N ASN A 137 12.08 -12.76 -0.60
CA ASN A 137 12.30 -11.50 0.10
C ASN A 137 13.54 -10.74 -0.40
N ARG A 138 14.63 -11.46 -0.70
CA ARG A 138 15.92 -10.85 -1.06
C ARG A 138 16.10 -10.61 -2.55
N ASP A 139 15.44 -11.42 -3.38
CA ASP A 139 15.55 -11.38 -4.83
C ASP A 139 14.30 -10.68 -5.43
N ASP A 140 13.33 -11.42 -5.94
CA ASP A 140 12.22 -10.89 -6.76
C ASP A 140 11.40 -9.79 -6.08
N TRP A 141 11.13 -9.91 -4.76
CA TRP A 141 10.41 -8.88 -4.00
C TRP A 141 11.25 -7.62 -3.82
N GLY A 142 12.53 -7.79 -3.50
CA GLY A 142 13.49 -6.70 -3.37
C GLY A 142 13.71 -5.96 -4.70
N ASP A 143 13.80 -6.68 -5.81
CA ASP A 143 13.93 -6.11 -7.15
C ASP A 143 12.70 -5.26 -7.53
N LEU A 144 11.49 -5.74 -7.21
CA LEU A 144 10.26 -4.98 -7.42
C LEU A 144 10.21 -3.72 -6.55
N GLU A 145 10.72 -3.77 -5.32
CA GLU A 145 10.83 -2.58 -4.45
C GLU A 145 11.76 -1.53 -5.07
N GLU A 146 12.92 -1.92 -5.60
CA GLU A 146 13.83 -0.99 -6.28
C GLU A 146 13.20 -0.43 -7.57
N LEU A 147 12.44 -1.25 -8.28
CA LEU A 147 11.72 -0.81 -9.47
C LEU A 147 10.65 0.25 -9.11
N CYS A 148 9.92 0.07 -8.00
CA CYS A 148 8.97 1.08 -7.50
C CYS A 148 9.67 2.41 -7.18
N ARG A 149 10.84 2.38 -6.52
CA ARG A 149 11.65 3.59 -6.28
C ARG A 149 12.12 4.23 -7.58
N SER A 150 12.53 3.43 -8.56
CA SER A 150 12.90 3.91 -9.90
C SER A 150 11.73 4.64 -10.58
N TRP A 151 10.53 4.08 -10.50
CA TRP A 151 9.31 4.73 -11.03
C TRP A 151 8.97 6.03 -10.29
N ALA A 152 9.10 6.07 -8.96
CA ALA A 152 8.90 7.30 -8.19
C ALA A 152 9.90 8.39 -8.63
N ARG A 153 11.17 8.03 -8.83
CA ARG A 153 12.19 8.95 -9.36
C ARG A 153 11.86 9.45 -10.77
N LYS A 154 11.35 8.57 -11.63
CA LYS A 154 11.02 8.89 -13.02
C LYS A 154 9.74 9.70 -13.14
N TYR A 155 8.67 9.26 -12.51
CA TYR A 155 7.32 9.80 -12.70
C TYR A 155 6.88 10.81 -11.62
N GLY A 156 7.67 10.96 -10.56
CA GLY A 156 7.41 11.91 -9.46
C GLY A 156 6.74 11.28 -8.26
N THR A 157 5.71 10.48 -8.46
CA THR A 157 4.96 9.81 -7.39
C THR A 157 4.43 8.46 -7.86
N VAL A 158 4.49 7.47 -6.99
CA VAL A 158 3.81 6.17 -7.14
C VAL A 158 2.99 5.88 -5.89
N HIS A 159 1.84 5.24 -6.07
CA HIS A 159 0.98 4.78 -4.99
C HIS A 159 1.05 3.26 -4.95
N ILE A 160 1.35 2.70 -3.80
CA ILE A 160 1.65 1.28 -3.65
C ILE A 160 0.76 0.69 -2.58
N ALA A 161 0.19 -0.48 -2.85
CA ALA A 161 -0.46 -1.32 -1.86
C ALA A 161 0.04 -2.75 -2.02
N CYS A 162 0.37 -3.42 -0.93
CA CYS A 162 0.79 -4.81 -0.97
C CYS A 162 0.34 -5.57 0.27
N GLY A 163 0.36 -6.88 0.20
CA GLY A 163 -0.01 -7.71 1.34
C GLY A 163 0.03 -9.20 1.04
N PRO A 164 -0.24 -10.01 2.08
CA PRO A 164 -0.28 -11.47 1.98
C PRO A 164 -1.60 -11.96 1.38
N ILE A 165 -1.54 -13.15 0.77
CA ILE A 165 -2.70 -13.92 0.33
C ILE A 165 -2.63 -15.29 1.01
N TYR A 166 -3.76 -15.71 1.55
CA TYR A 166 -3.97 -17.01 2.18
C TYR A 166 -4.96 -17.80 1.33
N ASP A 167 -4.48 -18.82 0.64
CA ASP A 167 -5.31 -19.71 -0.19
C ASP A 167 -5.92 -20.82 0.66
N LYS A 168 -5.26 -21.18 1.77
CA LYS A 168 -5.69 -22.22 2.69
C LYS A 168 -6.52 -21.66 3.84
N LYS A 169 -7.62 -22.33 4.17
CA LYS A 169 -8.41 -21.99 5.37
C LYS A 169 -7.60 -22.08 6.67
N GLN A 170 -6.63 -22.98 6.71
CA GLN A 170 -5.73 -23.18 7.86
C GLN A 170 -4.28 -23.04 7.40
N PRO A 171 -3.73 -21.82 7.37
CA PRO A 171 -2.35 -21.62 7.01
C PRO A 171 -1.39 -22.19 8.08
N LYS A 172 -0.18 -22.55 7.65
CA LYS A 172 0.93 -22.81 8.58
C LYS A 172 1.11 -21.59 9.49
N ARG A 173 1.50 -21.83 10.74
CA ARG A 173 1.78 -20.76 11.71
C ARG A 173 3.16 -20.95 12.33
N ILE A 174 3.80 -19.82 12.66
CA ILE A 174 5.12 -19.79 13.31
C ILE A 174 5.06 -19.04 14.63
N GLY A 175 6.03 -19.29 15.48
CA GLY A 175 6.22 -18.62 16.76
C GLY A 175 5.14 -18.87 17.80
N GLU A 176 5.36 -18.35 18.98
CA GLU A 176 4.44 -18.46 20.11
C GLU A 176 3.10 -17.77 19.83
N HIS A 177 3.16 -16.59 19.19
CA HIS A 177 1.98 -15.80 18.85
C HIS A 177 1.27 -16.30 17.57
N ARG A 178 1.67 -17.47 17.04
CA ARG A 178 0.99 -18.17 15.94
C ARG A 178 0.78 -17.32 14.69
N VAL A 179 1.83 -16.64 14.25
CA VAL A 179 1.82 -15.79 13.04
C VAL A 179 1.57 -16.66 11.81
N ALA A 180 0.55 -16.35 11.03
CA ALA A 180 0.21 -17.11 9.83
C ALA A 180 1.25 -16.90 8.72
N VAL A 181 1.62 -17.99 8.04
CA VAL A 181 2.52 -17.96 6.88
C VAL A 181 1.69 -17.82 5.61
N PRO A 182 1.85 -16.74 4.84
CA PRO A 182 1.13 -16.55 3.59
C PRO A 182 1.51 -17.58 2.53
N ASP A 183 0.54 -17.95 1.67
CA ASP A 183 0.80 -18.77 0.49
C ASP A 183 1.41 -17.94 -0.64
N ARG A 184 0.95 -16.68 -0.77
CA ARG A 184 1.39 -15.73 -1.81
C ARG A 184 1.42 -14.29 -1.27
N PHE A 185 2.00 -13.40 -2.08
CA PHE A 185 1.97 -11.96 -1.86
C PHE A 185 1.49 -11.24 -3.11
N PHE A 186 0.76 -10.14 -2.93
CA PHE A 186 0.44 -9.21 -3.98
C PHE A 186 1.15 -7.87 -3.77
N LYS A 187 1.41 -7.17 -4.86
CA LYS A 187 1.78 -5.75 -4.86
C LYS A 187 1.09 -5.07 -6.03
N VAL A 188 0.39 -3.97 -5.76
CA VAL A 188 -0.25 -3.12 -6.77
C VAL A 188 0.44 -1.77 -6.75
N VAL A 189 0.78 -1.27 -7.93
CA VAL A 189 1.44 0.02 -8.12
C VAL A 189 0.60 0.87 -9.06
N LEU A 190 0.25 2.06 -8.64
CA LEU A 190 -0.44 3.07 -9.44
C LEU A 190 0.49 4.25 -9.69
N ILE A 191 0.77 4.53 -10.95
CA ILE A 191 1.39 5.77 -11.41
C ILE A 191 0.25 6.67 -11.90
N TYR A 192 -0.16 7.63 -11.08
CA TYR A 192 -1.29 8.47 -11.41
C TYR A 192 -0.86 9.63 -12.29
N ASN A 193 -1.30 9.59 -13.53
CA ASN A 193 -1.26 10.70 -14.45
C ASN A 193 -2.69 10.94 -14.94
N ARG A 194 -3.22 12.16 -14.77
CA ARG A 194 -4.60 12.52 -15.16
C ARG A 194 -4.97 12.13 -16.60
N LYS A 195 -3.99 12.11 -17.52
CA LYS A 195 -4.21 11.77 -18.93
C LYS A 195 -4.10 10.29 -19.23
N SER A 196 -3.31 9.55 -18.46
CA SER A 196 -2.99 8.16 -18.73
C SER A 196 -2.50 7.46 -17.47
N PRO A 197 -3.40 7.12 -16.52
CA PRO A 197 -3.01 6.39 -15.32
C PRO A 197 -2.51 4.99 -15.70
N ILE A 198 -1.45 4.53 -15.05
CA ILE A 198 -0.89 3.20 -15.22
C ILE A 198 -1.03 2.45 -13.90
N ALA A 199 -1.79 1.38 -13.89
CA ALA A 199 -1.88 0.47 -12.76
C ALA A 199 -1.28 -0.88 -13.11
N MET A 200 -0.46 -1.43 -12.21
CA MET A 200 0.21 -2.72 -12.37
C MET A 200 -0.02 -3.56 -11.13
N GLY A 201 -0.37 -4.82 -11.32
CA GLY A 201 -0.51 -5.80 -10.25
C GLY A 201 0.52 -6.92 -10.41
N PHE A 202 1.12 -7.34 -9.29
CA PHE A 202 2.13 -8.40 -9.22
C PHE A 202 1.70 -9.43 -8.19
N LEU A 203 1.90 -10.70 -8.53
CA LEU A 203 1.67 -11.83 -7.63
C LEU A 203 2.93 -12.69 -7.55
N PHE A 204 3.28 -13.10 -6.34
CA PHE A 204 4.41 -14.00 -6.08
C PHE A 204 3.98 -15.11 -5.14
N ASP A 205 4.32 -16.33 -5.47
CA ASP A 205 4.25 -17.43 -4.51
C ASP A 205 5.27 -17.22 -3.40
N ASN A 206 4.93 -17.57 -2.17
CA ASN A 206 5.87 -17.50 -1.04
C ASN A 206 6.84 -18.70 -1.05
N LYS A 207 7.64 -18.79 -2.11
CA LYS A 207 8.54 -19.91 -2.41
C LYS A 207 9.94 -19.45 -2.83
N ALA A 208 10.87 -20.41 -2.87
CA ALA A 208 12.29 -20.19 -3.17
C ALA A 208 12.62 -20.08 -4.68
N HIS A 209 11.66 -20.02 -5.55
CA HIS A 209 11.92 -19.97 -7.00
C HIS A 209 12.08 -18.53 -7.46
N HIS A 210 13.03 -18.31 -8.38
CA HIS A 210 13.02 -17.10 -9.18
C HIS A 210 11.75 -17.08 -10.03
N GLN A 211 10.90 -16.09 -9.81
CA GLN A 211 9.59 -15.98 -10.43
C GLN A 211 9.61 -14.78 -11.38
N ALA A 212 9.35 -15.02 -12.66
CA ALA A 212 8.98 -13.91 -13.51
C ALA A 212 7.68 -13.31 -12.94
N PRO A 213 7.64 -12.00 -12.62
CA PRO A 213 6.44 -11.39 -12.08
C PRO A 213 5.30 -11.56 -13.09
N VAL A 214 4.22 -12.21 -12.66
CA VAL A 214 2.99 -12.23 -13.45
C VAL A 214 2.39 -10.83 -13.33
N SER A 215 2.70 -9.98 -14.32
CA SER A 215 2.15 -8.63 -14.36
C SER A 215 0.79 -8.63 -15.04
N TYR A 216 -0.23 -8.19 -14.35
CA TYR A 216 -1.51 -7.84 -14.93
C TYR A 216 -1.48 -6.34 -15.28
N THR A 217 -1.10 -6.02 -16.53
CA THR A 217 -1.24 -4.68 -17.08
C THR A 217 -2.64 -4.49 -17.67
N HIS A 218 -3.26 -3.37 -17.36
CA HIS A 218 -4.53 -2.78 -17.77
C HIS A 218 -5.69 -2.96 -16.79
N LEU A 219 -5.70 -2.09 -15.79
CA LEU A 219 -6.97 -1.54 -15.33
C LEU A 219 -7.15 -0.21 -16.07
N ARG A 220 -7.89 -0.22 -17.17
CA ARG A 220 -8.50 1.03 -17.65
C ARG A 220 -9.48 1.46 -16.57
N ALA A 221 -9.28 2.65 -16.01
CA ALA A 221 -10.36 3.33 -15.30
C ALA A 221 -11.45 3.57 -16.35
N HIS A 222 -12.56 2.84 -16.25
CA HIS A 222 -13.77 3.22 -16.94
C HIS A 222 -14.32 4.45 -16.21
N GLU A 223 -14.51 5.52 -16.97
CA GLU A 223 -15.27 6.71 -16.59
C GLU A 223 -16.70 6.34 -16.17
#